data_54edcd6683b4a40406c780a08796d1c5
#
_entry.id   54edcd6683b4a40406c780a08796d1c5
#
_cell.length_a   1.000
_cell.length_b   1.000
_cell.length_c   1.000
_cell.angle_alpha   90.00
_cell.angle_beta   90.00
_cell.angle_gamma   90.00
#
_symmetry.space_group_name_H-M   'P 1'
#
loop_
_entity.id
_entity.type
_entity.pdbx_description
1 polymer ?
#
loop_
_entity_poly.entity_id
_entity_poly.type
_entity_poly.pdbx_seq_one_letter_code
_entity_poly.pdbx_strand_id
1 'polypeptide(L)'
;KLDHIALDRLSISPANMRSGKKPPDISGILPSIRARGIIMPLLVRPNGSDTTFEIVAGSRRFLAAQAVATENGVAEPLPCAIMEAGDDAAALEASLIENLARLAPDEVTQWESFTRLVKEGRTPDEISMTFGMPELTVKRILALGNLLPRIRQLYRAEEIDATSVRHLTLATKAQQKTWLALYDDPQSSIPKGHQLKAWLFGGASISTSVALFDLETYQGRIVKDLFEKDGYFGEVGEFEEAQRAAIEERKAAYIADGWSDVVVLPDGQYFHRYEF
;
A
#
# COMPACT_ATOMS: atom_id res chain seq x y z
N LYS A 1 -0.33 -31.53 7.88
CA LYS A 1 -0.91 -32.88 7.85
C LYS A 1 -2.20 -32.84 7.05
N LEU A 2 -2.48 -33.85 6.21
CA LEU A 2 -3.76 -34.01 5.52
C LEU A 2 -4.68 -34.93 6.35
N ASP A 3 -5.94 -34.52 6.49
CA ASP A 3 -6.94 -35.28 7.24
C ASP A 3 -8.37 -34.98 6.74
N HIS A 4 -9.36 -35.80 7.11
CA HIS A 4 -10.76 -35.54 6.83
C HIS A 4 -11.47 -35.15 8.12
N ILE A 5 -12.02 -33.93 8.16
CA ILE A 5 -12.59 -33.34 9.36
C ILE A 5 -14.12 -33.18 9.18
N ALA A 6 -14.87 -33.62 10.18
CA ALA A 6 -16.32 -33.49 10.18
C ALA A 6 -16.74 -32.02 10.13
N LEU A 7 -17.83 -31.72 9.44
CA LEU A 7 -18.29 -30.39 9.08
C LEU A 7 -18.63 -29.54 10.31
N ASP A 8 -19.14 -30.16 11.37
CA ASP A 8 -19.48 -29.56 12.67
C ASP A 8 -18.26 -29.15 13.51
N ARG A 9 -17.06 -29.68 13.15
CA ARG A 9 -15.81 -29.35 13.82
C ARG A 9 -15.04 -28.20 13.12
N LEU A 10 -15.62 -27.64 12.06
CA LEU A 10 -15.04 -26.59 11.24
C LEU A 10 -15.77 -25.27 11.44
N SER A 11 -15.02 -24.20 11.62
CA SER A 11 -15.53 -22.81 11.67
C SER A 11 -14.70 -21.91 10.78
N ILE A 12 -15.26 -20.81 10.29
CA ILE A 12 -14.49 -19.85 9.46
C ILE A 12 -13.67 -18.96 10.39
N SER A 13 -12.35 -18.91 10.19
CA SER A 13 -11.47 -18.07 10.97
C SER A 13 -11.73 -16.57 10.70
N PRO A 14 -11.69 -15.70 11.74
CA PRO A 14 -11.67 -14.25 11.56
C PRO A 14 -10.46 -13.77 10.73
N ALA A 15 -9.36 -14.51 10.74
CA ALA A 15 -8.17 -14.25 9.93
C ALA A 15 -8.37 -14.56 8.43
N ASN A 16 -9.46 -15.24 8.05
CA ASN A 16 -9.76 -15.50 6.65
C ASN A 16 -10.05 -14.18 5.92
N MET A 17 -9.31 -13.92 4.83
CA MET A 17 -9.46 -12.68 4.03
C MET A 17 -10.88 -12.42 3.52
N ARG A 18 -11.67 -13.48 3.34
CA ARG A 18 -13.04 -13.40 2.83
C ARG A 18 -14.10 -13.36 3.92
N SER A 19 -13.71 -13.21 5.19
CA SER A 19 -14.65 -13.00 6.29
C SER A 19 -15.20 -11.56 6.28
N GLY A 20 -15.79 -11.14 5.16
CA GLY A 20 -16.41 -9.83 4.99
C GLY A 20 -17.86 -9.78 5.46
N LYS A 21 -18.47 -8.58 5.43
CA LYS A 21 -19.86 -8.34 5.85
C LYS A 21 -20.92 -9.07 5.01
N LYS A 22 -20.58 -9.61 3.85
CA LYS A 22 -21.47 -10.40 2.99
C LYS A 22 -20.91 -11.81 2.81
N PRO A 23 -21.76 -12.86 2.92
CA PRO A 23 -21.33 -14.21 2.61
C PRO A 23 -20.84 -14.27 1.14
N PRO A 24 -19.73 -14.99 0.87
CA PRO A 24 -19.20 -15.09 -0.49
C PRO A 24 -20.18 -15.84 -1.41
N ASP A 25 -20.28 -15.39 -2.64
CA ASP A 25 -21.06 -16.08 -3.68
C ASP A 25 -20.48 -17.47 -3.97
N ILE A 26 -21.29 -18.51 -3.79
CA ILE A 26 -20.95 -19.91 -4.01
C ILE A 26 -21.56 -20.49 -5.30
N SER A 27 -22.40 -19.75 -6.02
CA SER A 27 -23.16 -20.22 -7.18
C SER A 27 -22.28 -20.86 -8.25
N GLY A 28 -21.11 -20.24 -8.52
CA GLY A 28 -20.20 -20.73 -9.56
C GLY A 28 -19.44 -22.03 -9.21
N ILE A 29 -19.39 -22.44 -7.93
CA ILE A 29 -18.67 -23.66 -7.52
C ILE A 29 -19.61 -24.76 -7.00
N LEU A 30 -20.83 -24.41 -6.64
CA LEU A 30 -21.80 -25.34 -6.07
C LEU A 30 -22.07 -26.56 -6.95
N PRO A 31 -22.24 -26.46 -8.30
CA PRO A 31 -22.45 -27.62 -9.15
C PRO A 31 -21.28 -28.61 -9.11
N SER A 32 -20.05 -28.11 -9.09
CA SER A 32 -18.86 -28.98 -9.08
C SER A 32 -18.70 -29.68 -7.73
N ILE A 33 -18.98 -29.01 -6.61
CA ILE A 33 -18.93 -29.61 -5.27
C ILE A 33 -20.06 -30.65 -5.09
N ARG A 34 -21.26 -30.39 -5.64
CA ARG A 34 -22.35 -31.35 -5.64
C ARG A 34 -22.00 -32.62 -6.42
N ALA A 35 -21.28 -32.48 -7.54
CA ALA A 35 -20.94 -33.62 -8.41
C ALA A 35 -19.70 -34.40 -7.92
N ARG A 36 -18.73 -33.79 -7.29
CA ARG A 36 -17.39 -34.37 -7.02
C ARG A 36 -16.85 -34.13 -5.59
N GLY A 37 -17.61 -33.46 -4.72
CA GLY A 37 -17.13 -33.05 -3.42
C GLY A 37 -16.00 -31.99 -3.49
N ILE A 38 -15.29 -31.83 -2.41
CA ILE A 38 -14.12 -30.93 -2.31
C ILE A 38 -12.88 -31.69 -2.80
N ILE A 39 -12.37 -31.33 -3.98
CA ILE A 39 -11.14 -31.92 -4.57
C ILE A 39 -9.89 -31.28 -3.95
N MET A 40 -9.86 -29.94 -3.80
CA MET A 40 -8.77 -29.22 -3.16
C MET A 40 -9.02 -29.08 -1.65
N PRO A 41 -8.14 -29.60 -0.78
CA PRO A 41 -8.31 -29.51 0.67
C PRO A 41 -8.54 -28.08 1.17
N LEU A 42 -9.32 -27.96 2.25
CA LEU A 42 -9.40 -26.71 3.02
C LEU A 42 -8.11 -26.53 3.82
N LEU A 43 -7.63 -25.31 3.96
CA LEU A 43 -6.52 -25.02 4.87
C LEU A 43 -7.10 -24.64 6.24
N VAL A 44 -6.73 -25.40 7.27
CA VAL A 44 -7.28 -25.26 8.62
C VAL A 44 -6.18 -25.22 9.67
N ARG A 45 -6.46 -24.59 10.82
CA ARG A 45 -5.61 -24.66 12.02
C ARG A 45 -6.43 -25.10 13.24
N PRO A 46 -5.80 -25.69 14.28
CA PRO A 46 -6.48 -25.98 15.55
C PRO A 46 -7.04 -24.69 16.17
N ASN A 47 -8.26 -24.77 16.72
CA ASN A 47 -8.93 -23.66 17.40
C ASN A 47 -9.07 -23.97 18.89
N GLY A 48 -8.00 -23.73 19.67
CA GLY A 48 -8.01 -23.88 21.12
C GLY A 48 -8.14 -25.33 21.64
N SER A 49 -8.48 -26.30 20.79
CA SER A 49 -8.54 -27.73 21.11
C SER A 49 -8.15 -28.57 19.88
N ASP A 50 -7.63 -29.78 20.13
CA ASP A 50 -7.28 -30.73 19.05
C ASP A 50 -8.51 -31.29 18.30
N THR A 51 -9.71 -30.88 18.71
CA THR A 51 -10.96 -31.41 18.16
C THR A 51 -11.71 -30.44 17.26
N THR A 52 -11.43 -29.13 17.33
CA THR A 52 -12.07 -28.09 16.52
C THR A 52 -11.05 -27.31 15.71
N PHE A 53 -11.43 -26.88 14.52
CA PHE A 53 -10.51 -26.25 13.59
C PHE A 53 -11.11 -24.98 12.97
N GLU A 54 -10.28 -24.00 12.74
CA GLU A 54 -10.63 -22.78 12.00
C GLU A 54 -10.14 -22.86 10.55
N ILE A 55 -11.03 -22.52 9.63
CA ILE A 55 -10.73 -22.47 8.18
C ILE A 55 -9.99 -21.17 7.88
N VAL A 56 -8.71 -21.28 7.59
CA VAL A 56 -7.82 -20.20 7.19
C VAL A 56 -8.03 -19.87 5.70
N ALA A 57 -8.12 -20.88 4.84
CA ALA A 57 -8.41 -20.71 3.42
C ALA A 57 -9.40 -21.75 2.90
N GLY A 58 -10.25 -21.34 1.94
CA GLY A 58 -11.26 -22.24 1.34
C GLY A 58 -12.68 -22.04 1.86
N SER A 59 -13.01 -20.91 2.51
CA SER A 59 -14.34 -20.61 3.04
C SER A 59 -15.49 -20.78 2.03
N ARG A 60 -15.29 -20.43 0.74
CA ARG A 60 -16.30 -20.67 -0.31
C ARG A 60 -16.58 -22.16 -0.50
N ARG A 61 -15.54 -23.01 -0.53
CA ARG A 61 -15.65 -24.46 -0.66
C ARG A 61 -16.39 -25.05 0.55
N PHE A 62 -16.05 -24.58 1.75
CA PHE A 62 -16.75 -24.97 2.98
C PHE A 62 -18.25 -24.63 2.94
N LEU A 63 -18.59 -23.38 2.61
CA LEU A 63 -19.99 -22.95 2.53
C LEU A 63 -20.78 -23.71 1.45
N ALA A 64 -20.15 -24.00 0.31
CA ALA A 64 -20.77 -24.80 -0.72
C ALA A 64 -20.97 -26.27 -0.29
N ALA A 65 -20.01 -26.87 0.43
CA ALA A 65 -20.17 -28.22 1.00
C ALA A 65 -21.25 -28.25 2.09
N GLN A 66 -21.35 -27.21 2.90
CA GLN A 66 -22.40 -27.06 3.91
C GLN A 66 -23.80 -26.97 3.27
N ALA A 67 -23.92 -26.23 2.15
CA ALA A 67 -25.18 -26.17 1.39
C ALA A 67 -25.55 -27.54 0.82
N VAL A 68 -24.59 -28.26 0.21
CA VAL A 68 -24.83 -29.63 -0.31
C VAL A 68 -25.20 -30.61 0.81
N ALA A 69 -24.54 -30.54 1.97
CA ALA A 69 -24.88 -31.38 3.12
C ALA A 69 -26.31 -31.10 3.63
N THR A 70 -26.74 -29.84 3.63
CA THR A 70 -28.11 -29.46 3.99
C THR A 70 -29.13 -29.96 2.98
N GLU A 71 -28.82 -29.90 1.67
CA GLU A 71 -29.68 -30.43 0.60
C GLU A 71 -29.85 -31.96 0.68
N ASN A 72 -28.76 -32.69 0.96
CA ASN A 72 -28.73 -34.13 0.96
C ASN A 72 -29.10 -34.77 2.31
N GLY A 73 -29.15 -33.98 3.40
CA GLY A 73 -29.35 -34.46 4.77
C GLY A 73 -28.19 -35.28 5.32
N VAL A 74 -27.03 -35.29 4.67
CA VAL A 74 -25.83 -36.04 5.06
C VAL A 74 -24.63 -35.13 4.98
N ALA A 75 -23.85 -35.02 6.07
CA ALA A 75 -22.62 -34.26 6.18
C ALA A 75 -21.42 -35.23 6.06
N GLU A 76 -20.74 -35.22 4.93
CA GLU A 76 -19.48 -35.95 4.76
C GLU A 76 -18.31 -35.17 5.35
N PRO A 77 -17.29 -35.84 5.95
CA PRO A 77 -16.06 -35.22 6.37
C PRO A 77 -15.32 -34.57 5.20
N LEU A 78 -14.80 -33.35 5.39
CA LEU A 78 -14.15 -32.56 4.36
C LEU A 78 -12.63 -32.76 4.37
N PRO A 79 -11.98 -32.86 3.21
CA PRO A 79 -10.53 -32.93 3.12
C PRO A 79 -9.89 -31.61 3.60
N CYS A 80 -9.02 -31.70 4.58
CA CYS A 80 -8.36 -30.56 5.22
C CYS A 80 -6.85 -30.76 5.28
N ALA A 81 -6.10 -29.70 4.96
CA ALA A 81 -4.69 -29.57 5.25
C ALA A 81 -4.55 -28.82 6.59
N ILE A 82 -4.09 -29.54 7.61
CA ILE A 82 -3.94 -29.00 8.97
C ILE A 82 -2.59 -28.30 9.06
N MET A 83 -2.59 -26.99 9.33
CA MET A 83 -1.41 -26.21 9.71
C MET A 83 -1.01 -26.55 11.15
N GLU A 84 0.24 -26.30 11.49
CA GLU A 84 0.66 -26.26 12.89
C GLU A 84 -0.06 -25.12 13.62
N ALA A 85 -0.21 -25.26 14.92
CA ALA A 85 -0.76 -24.20 15.76
C ALA A 85 0.15 -22.96 15.64
N GLY A 86 -0.36 -21.88 15.11
CA GLY A 86 0.36 -20.63 14.86
C GLY A 86 -0.46 -19.41 15.26
N ASP A 87 0.20 -18.26 15.26
CA ASP A 87 -0.42 -16.97 15.52
C ASP A 87 -1.37 -16.54 14.36
N ASP A 88 -2.15 -15.48 14.57
CA ASP A 88 -3.07 -14.95 13.57
C ASP A 88 -2.33 -14.39 12.35
N ALA A 89 -1.07 -13.94 12.50
CA ALA A 89 -0.25 -13.50 11.40
C ALA A 89 0.09 -14.65 10.45
N ALA A 90 0.52 -15.80 10.94
CA ALA A 90 0.81 -16.98 10.10
C ALA A 90 -0.45 -17.48 9.36
N ALA A 91 -1.61 -17.48 10.02
CA ALA A 91 -2.88 -17.83 9.40
C ALA A 91 -3.29 -16.83 8.30
N LEU A 92 -3.09 -15.54 8.55
CA LEU A 92 -3.35 -14.49 7.58
C LEU A 92 -2.41 -14.59 6.37
N GLU A 93 -1.12 -14.81 6.59
CA GLU A 93 -0.13 -15.04 5.52
C GLU A 93 -0.52 -16.21 4.63
N ALA A 94 -0.88 -17.36 5.21
CA ALA A 94 -1.30 -18.53 4.44
C ALA A 94 -2.56 -18.28 3.60
N SER A 95 -3.55 -17.55 4.16
CA SER A 95 -4.75 -17.14 3.45
C SER A 95 -4.43 -16.18 2.29
N LEU A 96 -3.49 -15.26 2.50
CA LEU A 96 -3.04 -14.32 1.48
C LEU A 96 -2.28 -14.99 0.34
N ILE A 97 -1.35 -15.88 0.64
CA ILE A 97 -0.58 -16.64 -0.35
C ILE A 97 -1.52 -17.44 -1.27
N GLU A 98 -2.54 -18.12 -0.70
CA GLU A 98 -3.54 -18.86 -1.49
C GLU A 98 -4.31 -17.95 -2.44
N ASN A 99 -4.67 -16.74 -1.99
CA ASN A 99 -5.42 -15.78 -2.79
C ASN A 99 -4.55 -15.07 -3.85
N LEU A 100 -3.32 -14.68 -3.52
CA LEU A 100 -2.37 -14.07 -4.45
C LEU A 100 -1.97 -15.01 -5.60
N ALA A 101 -1.90 -16.31 -5.33
CA ALA A 101 -1.60 -17.32 -6.36
C ALA A 101 -2.70 -17.45 -7.44
N ARG A 102 -3.91 -16.91 -7.21
CA ARG A 102 -5.04 -17.04 -8.13
C ARG A 102 -5.31 -15.82 -9.00
N LEU A 103 -5.18 -14.62 -8.46
CA LEU A 103 -5.38 -13.36 -9.16
C LEU A 103 -4.57 -12.30 -8.39
N ALA A 104 -3.77 -11.50 -9.08
CA ALA A 104 -3.12 -10.35 -8.45
C ALA A 104 -4.23 -9.42 -7.89
N PRO A 105 -4.37 -9.28 -6.56
CA PRO A 105 -5.37 -8.38 -5.98
C PRO A 105 -5.03 -6.94 -6.32
N ASP A 106 -6.05 -6.08 -6.38
CA ASP A 106 -5.84 -4.64 -6.51
C ASP A 106 -5.00 -4.08 -5.34
N GLU A 107 -4.32 -2.95 -5.58
CA GLU A 107 -3.39 -2.37 -4.59
C GLU A 107 -4.08 -2.02 -3.25
N VAL A 108 -5.37 -1.68 -3.25
CA VAL A 108 -6.10 -1.37 -2.02
C VAL A 108 -6.37 -2.64 -1.21
N THR A 109 -6.70 -3.74 -1.85
CA THR A 109 -6.85 -5.06 -1.21
C THR A 109 -5.52 -5.56 -0.65
N GLN A 110 -4.41 -5.37 -1.38
CA GLN A 110 -3.07 -5.66 -0.87
C GLN A 110 -2.74 -4.80 0.35
N TRP A 111 -3.05 -3.50 0.31
CA TRP A 111 -2.86 -2.59 1.43
C TRP A 111 -3.64 -3.03 2.68
N GLU A 112 -4.92 -3.39 2.54
CA GLU A 112 -5.75 -3.87 3.66
C GLU A 112 -5.10 -5.09 4.31
N SER A 113 -4.61 -6.01 3.50
CA SER A 113 -3.97 -7.24 3.91
C SER A 113 -2.64 -6.99 4.61
N PHE A 114 -1.76 -6.20 4.01
CA PHE A 114 -0.45 -5.88 4.59
C PHE A 114 -0.59 -5.02 5.86
N THR A 115 -1.59 -4.13 5.91
CA THR A 115 -1.89 -3.37 7.14
C THR A 115 -2.31 -4.30 8.29
N ARG A 116 -3.04 -5.37 8.01
CA ARG A 116 -3.39 -6.38 9.04
C ARG A 116 -2.14 -7.14 9.50
N LEU A 117 -1.27 -7.57 8.59
CA LEU A 117 -0.01 -8.22 8.95
C LEU A 117 0.86 -7.33 9.83
N VAL A 118 0.97 -6.03 9.49
CA VAL A 118 1.72 -5.08 10.32
C VAL A 118 1.11 -4.93 11.71
N LYS A 119 -0.21 -4.92 11.85
CA LYS A 119 -0.90 -4.90 13.15
C LYS A 119 -0.64 -6.17 13.98
N GLU A 120 -0.49 -7.30 13.30
CA GLU A 120 -0.12 -8.59 13.92
C GLU A 120 1.41 -8.71 14.16
N GLY A 121 2.16 -7.61 14.00
CA GLY A 121 3.57 -7.51 14.34
C GLY A 121 4.54 -7.87 13.22
N ARG A 122 4.09 -8.10 11.99
CA ARG A 122 4.98 -8.32 10.85
C ARG A 122 5.60 -7.02 10.37
N THR A 123 6.89 -7.05 10.09
CA THR A 123 7.62 -5.92 9.49
C THR A 123 7.46 -5.91 7.96
N PRO A 124 7.65 -4.75 7.28
CA PRO A 124 7.65 -4.69 5.83
C PRO A 124 8.67 -5.62 5.17
N ASP A 125 9.82 -5.87 5.81
CA ASP A 125 10.85 -6.79 5.34
C ASP A 125 10.38 -8.25 5.41
N GLU A 126 9.77 -8.68 6.52
CA GLU A 126 9.17 -10.01 6.64
C GLU A 126 8.06 -10.23 5.60
N ILE A 127 7.20 -9.24 5.37
CA ILE A 127 6.17 -9.28 4.33
C ILE A 127 6.83 -9.41 2.94
N SER A 128 7.90 -8.64 2.68
CA SER A 128 8.69 -8.71 1.46
C SER A 128 9.21 -10.12 1.20
N MET A 129 9.84 -10.75 2.19
CA MET A 129 10.36 -12.11 2.10
C MET A 129 9.22 -13.14 1.90
N THR A 130 8.15 -13.03 2.67
CA THR A 130 7.02 -13.97 2.62
C THR A 130 6.33 -13.99 1.24
N PHE A 131 6.14 -12.81 0.64
CA PHE A 131 5.41 -12.67 -0.63
C PHE A 131 6.32 -12.57 -1.87
N GLY A 132 7.64 -12.61 -1.69
CA GLY A 132 8.61 -12.53 -2.79
C GLY A 132 8.56 -11.18 -3.55
N MET A 133 8.20 -10.09 -2.85
CA MET A 133 8.10 -8.75 -3.41
C MET A 133 9.24 -7.86 -2.89
N PRO A 134 9.76 -6.91 -3.69
CA PRO A 134 10.72 -5.94 -3.17
C PRO A 134 10.15 -5.17 -1.97
N GLU A 135 10.96 -4.97 -0.91
CA GLU A 135 10.54 -4.23 0.30
C GLU A 135 9.99 -2.85 -0.02
N LEU A 136 10.59 -2.16 -0.99
CA LEU A 136 10.11 -0.87 -1.48
C LEU A 136 8.67 -0.95 -2.03
N THR A 137 8.32 -2.05 -2.70
CA THR A 137 6.94 -2.28 -3.20
C THR A 137 5.98 -2.45 -2.03
N VAL A 138 6.35 -3.19 -0.99
CA VAL A 138 5.55 -3.33 0.24
C VAL A 138 5.34 -1.97 0.90
N LYS A 139 6.40 -1.16 1.05
CA LYS A 139 6.33 0.21 1.60
C LYS A 139 5.41 1.11 0.77
N ARG A 140 5.46 1.03 -0.56
CA ARG A 140 4.57 1.79 -1.47
C ARG A 140 3.10 1.41 -1.28
N ILE A 141 2.80 0.14 -1.18
CA ILE A 141 1.44 -0.36 -0.90
C ILE A 141 0.98 0.13 0.48
N LEU A 142 1.80 0.01 1.51
CA LEU A 142 1.47 0.48 2.86
C LEU A 142 1.27 2.00 2.92
N ALA A 143 1.92 2.79 2.04
CA ALA A 143 1.74 4.24 1.95
C ALA A 143 0.30 4.65 1.58
N LEU A 144 -0.51 3.75 0.98
CA LEU A 144 -1.95 3.99 0.78
C LEU A 144 -2.70 4.21 2.10
N GLY A 145 -2.13 3.80 3.23
CA GLY A 145 -2.61 4.13 4.58
C GLY A 145 -2.60 5.61 4.90
N ASN A 146 -1.76 6.41 4.22
CA ASN A 146 -1.74 7.86 4.34
C ASN A 146 -2.94 8.54 3.66
N LEU A 147 -3.70 7.82 2.84
CA LEU A 147 -4.87 8.38 2.16
C LEU A 147 -6.10 8.39 3.07
N LEU A 148 -6.99 9.34 2.85
CA LEU A 148 -8.33 9.31 3.42
C LEU A 148 -9.11 8.10 2.86
N PRO A 149 -10.02 7.50 3.66
CA PRO A 149 -10.79 6.33 3.20
C PRO A 149 -11.51 6.54 1.87
N ARG A 150 -12.08 7.73 1.65
CA ARG A 150 -12.77 8.06 0.40
C ARG A 150 -11.85 8.05 -0.82
N ILE A 151 -10.61 8.56 -0.70
CA ILE A 151 -9.64 8.52 -1.80
C ILE A 151 -9.32 7.07 -2.18
N ARG A 152 -9.13 6.17 -1.20
CA ARG A 152 -8.93 4.74 -1.47
C ARG A 152 -10.14 4.08 -2.14
N GLN A 153 -11.37 4.50 -1.76
CA GLN A 153 -12.61 4.01 -2.42
C GLN A 153 -12.67 4.45 -3.87
N LEU A 154 -12.38 5.72 -4.17
CA LEU A 154 -12.32 6.25 -5.53
C LEU A 154 -11.23 5.55 -6.37
N TYR A 155 -10.07 5.25 -5.76
CA TYR A 155 -9.02 4.49 -6.43
C TYR A 155 -9.44 3.06 -6.75
N ARG A 156 -10.08 2.37 -5.79
CA ARG A 156 -10.63 1.02 -6.01
C ARG A 156 -11.72 1.00 -7.10
N ALA A 157 -12.50 2.07 -7.21
CA ALA A 157 -13.53 2.24 -8.24
C ALA A 157 -12.96 2.69 -9.60
N GLU A 158 -11.63 2.84 -9.72
CA GLU A 158 -10.92 3.33 -10.91
C GLU A 158 -11.34 4.76 -11.34
N GLU A 159 -11.93 5.55 -10.42
CA GLU A 159 -12.33 6.93 -10.66
C GLU A 159 -11.15 7.92 -10.61
N ILE A 160 -10.05 7.55 -9.97
CA ILE A 160 -8.80 8.31 -9.94
C ILE A 160 -7.63 7.43 -10.34
N ASP A 161 -6.68 8.00 -11.08
CA ASP A 161 -5.53 7.31 -11.62
C ASP A 161 -4.43 7.05 -10.58
N ALA A 162 -3.58 6.04 -10.84
CA ALA A 162 -2.50 5.65 -9.94
C ALA A 162 -1.48 6.77 -9.69
N THR A 163 -1.21 7.64 -10.67
CA THR A 163 -0.27 8.76 -10.52
C THR A 163 -0.80 9.79 -9.54
N SER A 164 -2.07 10.17 -9.68
CA SER A 164 -2.75 11.06 -8.73
C SER A 164 -2.79 10.47 -7.31
N VAL A 165 -3.08 9.17 -7.17
CA VAL A 165 -3.06 8.47 -5.88
C VAL A 165 -1.66 8.50 -5.24
N ARG A 166 -0.61 8.23 -6.00
CA ARG A 166 0.79 8.30 -5.52
C ARG A 166 1.11 9.70 -4.98
N HIS A 167 0.79 10.75 -5.71
CA HIS A 167 1.01 12.12 -5.24
C HIS A 167 0.18 12.44 -3.98
N LEU A 168 -1.08 11.97 -3.91
CA LEU A 168 -1.92 12.15 -2.71
C LEU A 168 -1.38 11.43 -1.47
N THR A 169 -0.53 10.40 -1.60
CA THR A 169 0.15 9.80 -0.43
C THR A 169 1.15 10.75 0.23
N LEU A 170 1.65 11.75 -0.51
CA LEU A 170 2.56 12.79 -0.02
C LEU A 170 1.82 13.94 0.68
N ALA A 171 0.51 14.07 0.40
CA ALA A 171 -0.33 15.15 0.87
C ALA A 171 -0.65 15.04 2.37
N THR A 172 -0.71 16.17 3.05
CA THR A 172 -1.28 16.24 4.40
C THR A 172 -2.78 15.92 4.38
N LYS A 173 -3.35 15.54 5.54
CA LYS A 173 -4.80 15.28 5.62
C LYS A 173 -5.66 16.50 5.27
N ALA A 174 -5.16 17.72 5.56
CA ALA A 174 -5.82 18.96 5.16
C ALA A 174 -5.85 19.11 3.63
N GLN A 175 -4.70 18.95 2.97
CA GLN A 175 -4.61 18.99 1.51
C GLN A 175 -5.49 17.93 0.84
N GLN A 176 -5.52 16.70 1.36
CA GLN A 176 -6.42 15.66 0.86
C GLN A 176 -7.90 16.03 0.96
N LYS A 177 -8.32 16.67 2.08
CA LYS A 177 -9.70 17.17 2.23
C LYS A 177 -10.01 18.28 1.23
N THR A 178 -9.08 19.22 1.03
CA THR A 178 -9.22 20.30 0.04
C THR A 178 -9.33 19.73 -1.37
N TRP A 179 -8.49 18.74 -1.70
CA TRP A 179 -8.53 18.07 -3.00
C TRP A 179 -9.87 17.34 -3.22
N LEU A 180 -10.40 16.64 -2.20
CA LEU A 180 -11.73 16.01 -2.28
C LEU A 180 -12.84 17.03 -2.46
N ALA A 181 -12.75 18.20 -1.83
CA ALA A 181 -13.73 19.29 -2.04
C ALA A 181 -13.73 19.78 -3.50
N LEU A 182 -12.54 19.91 -4.12
CA LEU A 182 -12.42 20.21 -5.56
C LEU A 182 -12.95 19.08 -6.42
N TYR A 183 -12.76 17.82 -6.00
CA TYR A 183 -13.25 16.64 -6.71
C TYR A 183 -14.78 16.60 -6.74
N ASP A 184 -15.43 17.02 -5.67
CA ASP A 184 -16.90 17.01 -5.53
C ASP A 184 -17.58 18.21 -6.17
N ASP A 185 -16.84 19.27 -6.52
CA ASP A 185 -17.37 20.46 -7.15
C ASP A 185 -17.29 20.36 -8.68
N PRO A 186 -18.44 20.23 -9.39
CA PRO A 186 -18.47 20.13 -10.84
C PRO A 186 -17.95 21.37 -11.58
N GLN A 187 -17.84 22.52 -10.89
CA GLN A 187 -17.36 23.77 -11.47
C GLN A 187 -15.83 23.94 -11.28
N SER A 188 -15.22 23.13 -10.46
CA SER A 188 -13.79 23.22 -10.14
C SER A 188 -12.95 22.39 -11.10
N SER A 189 -11.77 22.93 -11.47
CA SER A 189 -10.74 22.16 -12.16
C SER A 189 -9.91 21.39 -11.12
N ILE A 190 -9.94 20.07 -11.19
CA ILE A 190 -9.24 19.19 -10.25
C ILE A 190 -7.78 19.01 -10.70
N PRO A 191 -6.79 19.33 -9.88
CA PRO A 191 -5.40 19.03 -10.21
C PRO A 191 -5.17 17.51 -10.23
N LYS A 192 -4.57 17.00 -11.33
CA LYS A 192 -4.24 15.58 -11.54
C LYS A 192 -2.79 15.42 -12.00
N GLY A 193 -2.23 14.23 -11.85
CA GLY A 193 -0.87 13.92 -12.31
C GLY A 193 0.15 14.96 -11.85
N HIS A 194 0.96 15.49 -12.77
CA HIS A 194 1.99 16.50 -12.45
C HIS A 194 1.42 17.82 -11.91
N GLN A 195 0.23 18.23 -12.33
CA GLN A 195 -0.42 19.43 -11.79
C GLN A 195 -0.78 19.26 -10.32
N LEU A 196 -1.17 18.06 -9.91
CA LEU A 196 -1.44 17.75 -8.50
C LEU A 196 -0.17 17.88 -7.66
N LYS A 197 0.97 17.41 -8.16
CA LYS A 197 2.25 17.56 -7.48
C LYS A 197 2.62 19.04 -7.28
N ALA A 198 2.53 19.85 -8.33
CA ALA A 198 2.75 21.28 -8.24
C ALA A 198 1.78 21.96 -7.24
N TRP A 199 0.52 21.58 -7.25
CA TRP A 199 -0.49 22.09 -6.33
C TRP A 199 -0.17 21.75 -4.86
N LEU A 200 0.32 20.53 -4.57
CA LEU A 200 0.69 20.10 -3.21
C LEU A 200 1.85 20.91 -2.64
N PHE A 201 2.78 21.35 -3.47
CA PHE A 201 3.99 22.08 -3.08
C PHE A 201 3.91 23.59 -3.37
N GLY A 202 2.70 24.16 -3.49
CA GLY A 202 2.51 25.61 -3.62
C GLY A 202 2.95 26.20 -4.96
N GLY A 203 2.98 25.40 -6.03
CA GLY A 203 3.29 25.81 -7.40
C GLY A 203 4.63 25.34 -7.92
N ALA A 204 5.64 25.15 -7.06
CA ALA A 204 6.94 24.60 -7.44
C ALA A 204 7.29 23.39 -6.56
N SER A 205 7.43 22.22 -7.17
CA SER A 205 7.97 21.04 -6.48
C SER A 205 9.51 21.07 -6.61
N ILE A 206 10.20 21.51 -5.57
CA ILE A 206 11.67 21.64 -5.57
C ILE A 206 12.26 20.32 -5.08
N SER A 207 12.97 19.61 -5.98
CA SER A 207 13.66 18.36 -5.65
C SER A 207 14.84 18.60 -4.70
N THR A 208 15.07 17.65 -3.78
CA THR A 208 16.25 17.68 -2.89
C THR A 208 17.56 17.58 -3.66
N SER A 209 17.56 17.09 -4.90
CA SER A 209 18.75 16.99 -5.75
C SER A 209 19.35 18.34 -6.19
N VAL A 210 18.59 19.45 -6.09
CA VAL A 210 19.07 20.78 -6.46
C VAL A 210 19.71 21.54 -5.28
N ALA A 211 19.68 20.96 -4.08
CA ALA A 211 20.25 21.59 -2.89
C ALA A 211 21.77 21.74 -3.04
N LEU A 212 22.27 22.93 -2.69
CA LEU A 212 23.70 23.23 -2.59
C LEU A 212 24.22 23.10 -1.15
N PHE A 213 23.34 22.84 -0.20
CA PHE A 213 23.64 22.63 1.22
C PHE A 213 23.47 21.16 1.60
N ASP A 214 23.97 20.78 2.77
CA ASP A 214 23.81 19.43 3.29
C ASP A 214 22.38 19.21 3.80
N LEU A 215 21.71 18.20 3.24
CA LEU A 215 20.34 17.85 3.61
C LEU A 215 20.22 17.37 5.06
N GLU A 216 21.31 16.85 5.67
CA GLU A 216 21.30 16.42 7.07
C GLU A 216 21.23 17.60 8.05
N THR A 217 21.73 18.76 7.63
CA THR A 217 21.70 19.99 8.44
C THR A 217 20.45 20.83 8.23
N TYR A 218 19.67 20.53 7.20
CA TYR A 218 18.46 21.29 6.86
C TYR A 218 17.37 21.09 7.91
N GLN A 219 16.87 22.20 8.46
CA GLN A 219 15.87 22.19 9.54
C GLN A 219 14.43 22.20 9.02
N GLY A 220 14.24 22.51 7.75
CA GLY A 220 12.94 22.54 7.13
C GLY A 220 12.39 21.15 6.80
N ARG A 221 11.13 21.11 6.41
CA ARG A 221 10.45 19.85 6.09
C ARG A 221 10.91 19.30 4.75
N ILE A 222 11.41 18.05 4.73
CA ILE A 222 11.61 17.25 3.52
C ILE A 222 10.52 16.20 3.42
N VAL A 223 9.83 16.17 2.28
CA VAL A 223 8.81 15.16 1.95
C VAL A 223 9.50 14.07 1.14
N LYS A 224 9.63 12.86 1.73
CA LYS A 224 10.20 11.69 1.04
C LYS A 224 9.18 11.10 0.09
N ASP A 225 9.56 10.96 -1.17
CA ASP A 225 8.75 10.27 -2.18
C ASP A 225 9.22 8.81 -2.29
N LEU A 226 8.33 7.87 -2.00
CA LEU A 226 8.62 6.43 -2.12
C LEU A 226 8.63 5.95 -3.58
N PHE A 227 8.16 6.76 -4.51
CA PHE A 227 8.03 6.42 -5.93
C PHE A 227 9.14 7.04 -6.78
N GLU A 228 9.89 8.01 -6.24
CA GLU A 228 11.02 8.67 -6.87
C GLU A 228 12.29 8.50 -6.03
N LYS A 229 13.44 8.81 -6.64
CA LYS A 229 14.74 8.70 -5.97
C LYS A 229 14.95 9.84 -4.97
N ASP A 230 14.48 11.03 -5.34
CA ASP A 230 14.67 12.27 -4.59
C ASP A 230 13.41 12.61 -3.79
N GLY A 231 13.60 13.32 -2.67
CA GLY A 231 12.51 13.96 -1.93
C GLY A 231 12.22 15.36 -2.46
N TYR A 232 11.32 16.08 -1.77
CA TYR A 232 10.91 17.43 -2.10
C TYR A 232 10.93 18.30 -0.86
N PHE A 233 11.34 19.56 -1.02
CA PHE A 233 11.24 20.56 0.02
C PHE A 233 9.77 20.93 0.26
N GLY A 234 9.33 20.91 1.52
CA GLY A 234 7.93 21.17 1.87
C GLY A 234 7.55 22.63 1.81
N GLU A 235 8.52 23.53 2.05
CA GLU A 235 8.33 24.98 2.10
C GLU A 235 9.38 25.67 1.23
N VAL A 236 8.91 26.38 0.20
CA VAL A 236 9.79 27.05 -0.79
C VAL A 236 10.67 28.11 -0.12
N GLY A 237 10.10 28.93 0.78
CA GLY A 237 10.83 30.03 1.43
C GLY A 237 12.00 29.53 2.29
N GLU A 238 11.81 28.45 3.05
CA GLU A 238 12.88 27.86 3.87
C GLU A 238 14.01 27.27 3.00
N PHE A 239 13.64 26.64 1.87
CA PHE A 239 14.63 26.18 0.90
C PHE A 239 15.43 27.34 0.29
N GLU A 240 14.75 28.41 -0.16
CA GLU A 240 15.41 29.56 -0.79
C GLU A 240 16.38 30.24 0.16
N GLU A 241 16.04 30.34 1.44
CA GLU A 241 16.92 30.89 2.47
C GLU A 241 18.18 30.04 2.66
N ALA A 242 18.03 28.72 2.82
CA ALA A 242 19.15 27.79 2.95
C ALA A 242 20.03 27.77 1.69
N GLN A 243 19.41 27.78 0.51
CA GLN A 243 20.11 27.79 -0.78
C GLN A 243 20.91 29.08 -0.97
N ARG A 244 20.34 30.22 -0.59
CA ARG A 244 21.03 31.51 -0.64
C ARG A 244 22.24 31.55 0.29
N ALA A 245 22.10 31.04 1.52
CA ALA A 245 23.22 30.93 2.46
C ALA A 245 24.35 30.06 1.90
N ALA A 246 24.05 28.93 1.30
CA ALA A 246 25.02 28.04 0.68
C ALA A 246 25.72 28.68 -0.54
N ILE A 247 24.99 29.48 -1.32
CA ILE A 247 25.56 30.25 -2.44
C ILE A 247 26.58 31.30 -1.93
N GLU A 248 26.22 32.05 -0.90
CA GLU A 248 27.13 33.06 -0.31
C GLU A 248 28.37 32.42 0.33
N GLU A 249 28.23 31.28 0.99
CA GLU A 249 29.36 30.52 1.53
C GLU A 249 30.31 30.06 0.41
N ARG A 250 29.80 29.51 -0.69
CA ARG A 250 30.60 29.10 -1.85
C ARG A 250 31.27 30.29 -2.51
N LYS A 251 30.57 31.40 -2.64
CA LYS A 251 31.14 32.66 -3.15
C LYS A 251 32.33 33.12 -2.31
N ALA A 252 32.17 33.13 -0.98
CA ALA A 252 33.24 33.50 -0.03
C ALA A 252 34.44 32.53 -0.13
N ALA A 253 34.20 31.23 -0.30
CA ALA A 253 35.25 30.23 -0.49
C ALA A 253 36.06 30.48 -1.77
N TYR A 254 35.40 30.74 -2.92
CA TYR A 254 36.11 31.07 -4.17
C TYR A 254 36.95 32.36 -4.04
N ILE A 255 36.45 33.38 -3.38
CA ILE A 255 37.24 34.61 -3.12
C ILE A 255 38.46 34.32 -2.24
N ALA A 256 38.30 33.47 -1.23
CA ALA A 256 39.41 33.03 -0.36
C ALA A 256 40.46 32.18 -1.13
N ASP A 257 40.04 31.43 -2.14
CA ASP A 257 40.91 30.66 -3.03
C ASP A 257 41.64 31.53 -4.06
N GLY A 258 41.43 32.88 -4.06
CA GLY A 258 42.17 33.85 -4.87
C GLY A 258 41.44 34.32 -6.14
N TRP A 259 40.16 34.00 -6.32
CA TRP A 259 39.37 34.56 -7.43
C TRP A 259 39.08 36.04 -7.14
N SER A 260 39.27 36.89 -8.15
CA SER A 260 39.10 38.33 -8.02
C SER A 260 37.66 38.79 -7.89
N ASP A 261 36.74 38.05 -8.49
CA ASP A 261 35.29 38.25 -8.39
C ASP A 261 34.53 36.95 -8.64
N VAL A 262 33.34 36.84 -8.09
CA VAL A 262 32.40 35.70 -8.27
C VAL A 262 31.01 36.25 -8.52
N VAL A 263 30.53 36.08 -9.77
CA VAL A 263 29.19 36.54 -10.16
C VAL A 263 28.17 35.46 -9.91
N VAL A 264 27.16 35.77 -9.11
CA VAL A 264 25.98 34.90 -8.92
C VAL A 264 24.92 35.36 -9.91
N LEU A 265 24.51 34.45 -10.81
CA LEU A 265 23.45 34.75 -11.76
C LEU A 265 22.08 34.67 -11.08
N PRO A 266 21.18 35.64 -11.31
CA PRO A 266 19.79 35.56 -10.88
C PRO A 266 19.06 34.36 -11.50
N ASP A 267 18.01 33.89 -10.82
CA ASP A 267 17.18 32.81 -11.33
C ASP A 267 16.65 33.09 -12.75
N GLY A 268 16.78 32.10 -13.62
CA GLY A 268 16.33 32.19 -15.02
C GLY A 268 17.28 32.93 -15.96
N GLN A 269 18.41 33.44 -15.48
CA GLN A 269 19.46 33.97 -16.36
C GLN A 269 20.42 32.86 -16.78
N TYR A 270 20.74 32.84 -18.08
CA TYR A 270 21.74 31.94 -18.66
C TYR A 270 23.05 32.66 -18.89
N PHE A 271 24.15 31.96 -18.61
CA PHE A 271 25.49 32.45 -18.92
C PHE A 271 25.73 32.44 -20.45
N HIS A 272 25.96 33.61 -21.00
CA HIS A 272 26.42 33.74 -22.38
C HIS A 272 27.95 33.71 -22.42
N ARG A 273 28.52 32.65 -23.00
CA ARG A 273 29.96 32.35 -23.04
C ARG A 273 30.82 33.45 -23.69
N TYR A 274 30.19 34.49 -24.24
CA TYR A 274 30.83 35.59 -24.94
C TYR A 274 30.91 36.90 -24.17
N GLU A 275 30.48 36.91 -22.89
CA GLU A 275 30.46 38.11 -22.06
C GLU A 275 31.65 38.23 -21.09
N PHE A 276 32.60 37.25 -21.11
CA PHE A 276 33.80 37.23 -20.28
C PHE A 276 35.05 36.91 -21.05
#